data_5cb17d5aa98277684863e8bb45729134
#
_entry.id   5cb17d5aa98277684863e8bb45729134
#
_cell.length_a   1.000
_cell.length_b   1.000
_cell.length_c   1.000
_cell.angle_alpha   90.00
_cell.angle_beta   90.00
_cell.angle_gamma   90.00
#
_symmetry.space_group_name_H-M   'P 1'
#
loop_
_entity.id
_entity.type
_entity.pdbx_description
1 polymer ?
#
loop_
_entity_poly.entity_id
_entity_poly.type
_entity_poly.pdbx_seq_one_letter_code
_entity_poly.pdbx_strand_id
1 'polypeptide(L)'
;MAAPLIAGLIDLQVNGYAGVDFNDAGLSAGALDRALAAMAADGVATCLPTVITAAPDALAARLGALDRAVAASALGPRMVPGYHLEGPFLSPAPGYAGCHDPRQMRDPDPALLAALEAPLARPILLVTLAPERPGALALIRALSARNRLPAIGHTAAAPATVEAAAEAGAVLSTHLGNALPSPQPKFTSTLMAQLAEDRLAASFIADGIHIPPAALRVLLRAKAGRAILVTDATAAAAAPPGRYRLGDLAIARDGDGKVTLPDSDRLAGSALTLAGAVRNLVAWGLANEAEALAMARARPAALLARTGAYSSAA
;
A
#
# COMPACT_ATOMS: atom_id res chain seq x y z
N MET A 1 28.06 18.66 -2.65
CA MET A 1 27.65 18.25 -1.30
C MET A 1 26.68 17.08 -1.46
N ALA A 2 26.93 15.95 -0.80
CA ALA A 2 25.97 14.84 -0.80
C ALA A 2 24.65 15.34 -0.17
N ALA A 3 23.52 15.05 -0.80
CA ALA A 3 22.21 15.35 -0.22
C ALA A 3 22.14 14.69 1.17
N PRO A 4 21.55 15.36 2.19
CA PRO A 4 21.43 14.77 3.51
C PRO A 4 20.70 13.43 3.40
N LEU A 5 21.19 12.42 4.12
CA LEU A 5 20.63 11.08 4.11
C LEU A 5 19.21 11.15 4.70
N ILE A 6 18.20 10.94 3.87
CA ILE A 6 16.81 10.80 4.34
C ILE A 6 16.72 9.46 5.06
N ALA A 7 16.39 9.45 6.35
CA ALA A 7 16.33 8.23 7.16
C ALA A 7 15.05 8.19 8.02
N GLY A 8 14.71 7.04 8.57
CA GLY A 8 13.53 6.88 9.44
C GLY A 8 12.20 6.89 8.71
N LEU A 9 12.20 6.60 7.39
CA LEU A 9 10.99 6.53 6.59
C LEU A 9 10.18 5.27 6.92
N ILE A 10 8.86 5.36 6.77
CA ILE A 10 7.91 4.28 7.03
C ILE A 10 7.06 4.09 5.78
N ASP A 11 7.15 2.90 5.16
CA ASP A 11 6.38 2.53 3.98
C ASP A 11 5.25 1.57 4.35
N LEU A 12 4.01 2.05 4.27
CA LEU A 12 2.83 1.24 4.62
C LEU A 12 2.36 0.30 3.50
N GLN A 13 2.96 0.41 2.31
CA GLN A 13 2.57 -0.40 1.15
C GLN A 13 3.76 -0.62 0.23
N VAL A 14 4.28 -1.86 0.23
CA VAL A 14 5.40 -2.30 -0.60
C VAL A 14 5.25 -3.77 -0.95
N ASN A 15 5.19 -4.10 -2.24
CA ASN A 15 4.94 -5.46 -2.76
C ASN A 15 6.23 -6.20 -3.06
N GLY A 16 7.35 -5.51 -3.15
CA GLY A 16 8.67 -6.05 -3.47
C GLY A 16 9.70 -4.93 -3.63
N TYR A 17 10.98 -5.31 -3.71
CA TYR A 17 12.08 -4.33 -3.82
C TYR A 17 13.36 -5.01 -4.32
N ALA A 18 14.21 -4.29 -5.07
CA ALA A 18 15.54 -4.73 -5.52
C ALA A 18 15.55 -6.13 -6.15
N GLY A 19 14.59 -6.41 -7.05
CA GLY A 19 14.46 -7.70 -7.75
C GLY A 19 13.73 -8.78 -6.94
N VAL A 20 13.27 -8.49 -5.73
CA VAL A 20 12.61 -9.47 -4.83
C VAL A 20 11.12 -9.17 -4.75
N ASP A 21 10.29 -10.17 -5.05
CA ASP A 21 8.83 -10.14 -4.93
C ASP A 21 8.41 -10.65 -3.54
N PHE A 22 7.71 -9.84 -2.75
CA PHE A 22 7.20 -10.25 -1.43
C PHE A 22 5.95 -11.15 -1.54
N ASN A 23 5.38 -11.27 -2.73
CA ASN A 23 4.29 -12.17 -3.06
C ASN A 23 4.74 -13.54 -3.58
N ASP A 24 6.03 -13.85 -3.52
CA ASP A 24 6.57 -15.16 -3.87
C ASP A 24 6.36 -16.16 -2.73
N ALA A 25 5.62 -17.25 -2.99
CA ALA A 25 5.43 -18.34 -2.03
C ALA A 25 6.75 -19.11 -1.71
N GLY A 26 7.80 -18.89 -2.49
CA GLY A 26 9.16 -19.39 -2.27
C GLY A 26 10.12 -18.37 -1.65
N LEU A 27 9.65 -17.25 -1.15
CA LEU A 27 10.49 -16.18 -0.60
C LEU A 27 11.40 -16.70 0.54
N SER A 28 12.71 -16.52 0.36
CA SER A 28 13.72 -16.89 1.36
C SER A 28 14.14 -15.72 2.23
N ALA A 29 14.62 -15.98 3.44
CA ALA A 29 15.15 -14.96 4.34
C ALA A 29 16.30 -14.15 3.72
N GLY A 30 17.21 -14.81 3.00
CA GLY A 30 18.32 -14.12 2.33
C GLY A 30 17.87 -13.21 1.17
N ALA A 31 16.80 -13.58 0.45
CA ALA A 31 16.20 -12.70 -0.56
C ALA A 31 15.56 -11.49 0.11
N LEU A 32 14.78 -11.71 1.17
CA LEU A 32 14.16 -10.65 1.94
C LEU A 32 15.21 -9.68 2.54
N ASP A 33 16.31 -10.19 3.11
CA ASP A 33 17.39 -9.36 3.66
C ASP A 33 18.00 -8.45 2.59
N ARG A 34 18.20 -8.94 1.36
CA ARG A 34 18.68 -8.07 0.26
C ARG A 34 17.72 -6.93 -0.06
N ALA A 35 16.41 -7.23 -0.10
CA ALA A 35 15.39 -6.20 -0.34
C ALA A 35 15.33 -5.19 0.81
N LEU A 36 15.28 -5.65 2.05
CA LEU A 36 15.24 -4.80 3.23
C LEU A 36 16.52 -3.97 3.40
N ALA A 37 17.69 -4.52 3.07
CA ALA A 37 18.96 -3.76 3.08
C ALA A 37 18.94 -2.64 2.03
N ALA A 38 18.41 -2.88 0.82
CA ALA A 38 18.24 -1.85 -0.19
C ALA A 38 17.23 -0.78 0.26
N MET A 39 16.10 -1.16 0.85
CA MET A 39 15.13 -0.23 1.44
C MET A 39 15.75 0.61 2.56
N ALA A 40 16.55 0.00 3.44
CA ALA A 40 17.27 0.69 4.51
C ALA A 40 18.31 1.69 3.96
N ALA A 41 19.02 1.33 2.89
CA ALA A 41 19.92 2.24 2.18
C ALA A 41 19.18 3.43 1.56
N ASP A 42 17.93 3.24 1.14
CA ASP A 42 17.03 4.31 0.68
C ASP A 42 16.31 5.05 1.83
N GLY A 43 16.66 4.77 3.09
CA GLY A 43 16.20 5.48 4.27
C GLY A 43 14.95 4.91 4.94
N VAL A 44 14.42 3.79 4.49
CA VAL A 44 13.25 3.14 5.10
C VAL A 44 13.68 2.39 6.36
N ALA A 45 13.09 2.73 7.49
CA ALA A 45 13.31 2.07 8.77
C ALA A 45 12.24 1.03 9.11
N THR A 46 11.04 1.21 8.59
CA THR A 46 9.88 0.32 8.83
C THR A 46 9.06 0.18 7.56
N CYS A 47 8.60 -1.02 7.27
CA CYS A 47 7.68 -1.25 6.16
C CYS A 47 6.62 -2.30 6.51
N LEU A 48 5.49 -2.22 5.80
CA LEU A 48 4.48 -3.27 5.76
C LEU A 48 4.57 -3.98 4.40
N PRO A 49 5.27 -5.12 4.31
CA PRO A 49 5.21 -5.94 3.11
C PRO A 49 3.75 -6.26 2.78
N THR A 50 3.40 -6.06 1.50
CA THR A 50 2.03 -6.11 1.02
C THR A 50 1.80 -7.40 0.24
N VAL A 51 0.77 -8.15 0.61
CA VAL A 51 0.30 -9.32 -0.14
C VAL A 51 -0.99 -8.95 -0.84
N ILE A 52 -0.98 -9.09 -2.18
CA ILE A 52 -2.09 -8.70 -3.05
C ILE A 52 -3.09 -9.83 -3.26
N THR A 53 -4.26 -9.49 -3.76
CA THR A 53 -5.36 -10.41 -4.12
C THR A 53 -4.89 -11.68 -4.82
N ALA A 54 -5.29 -12.82 -4.27
CA ALA A 54 -5.10 -14.16 -4.84
C ALA A 54 -6.15 -15.14 -4.30
N ALA A 55 -6.14 -16.38 -4.78
CA ALA A 55 -6.90 -17.48 -4.18
C ALA A 55 -6.51 -17.70 -2.71
N PRO A 56 -7.42 -18.16 -1.84
CA PRO A 56 -7.14 -18.34 -0.40
C PRO A 56 -5.88 -19.15 -0.10
N ASP A 57 -5.66 -20.26 -0.79
CA ASP A 57 -4.48 -21.11 -0.58
C ASP A 57 -3.19 -20.40 -1.01
N ALA A 58 -3.23 -19.62 -2.10
CA ALA A 58 -2.11 -18.81 -2.55
C ALA A 58 -1.81 -17.67 -1.55
N LEU A 59 -2.85 -17.00 -1.00
CA LEU A 59 -2.68 -16.00 0.07
C LEU A 59 -2.03 -16.61 1.31
N ALA A 60 -2.50 -17.78 1.75
CA ALA A 60 -1.92 -18.49 2.90
C ALA A 60 -0.45 -18.89 2.64
N ALA A 61 -0.15 -19.39 1.42
CA ALA A 61 1.21 -19.76 1.05
C ALA A 61 2.16 -18.55 1.03
N ARG A 62 1.73 -17.42 0.43
CA ARG A 62 2.51 -16.17 0.33
C ARG A 62 2.74 -15.54 1.70
N LEU A 63 1.69 -15.35 2.50
CA LEU A 63 1.80 -14.82 3.86
C LEU A 63 2.68 -15.71 4.74
N GLY A 64 2.50 -17.03 4.67
CA GLY A 64 3.32 -17.97 5.43
C GLY A 64 4.79 -17.96 5.01
N ALA A 65 5.10 -17.86 3.70
CA ALA A 65 6.47 -17.73 3.22
C ALA A 65 7.12 -16.42 3.67
N LEU A 66 6.38 -15.32 3.52
CA LEU A 66 6.81 -13.99 3.97
C LEU A 66 7.08 -13.95 5.48
N ASP A 67 6.18 -14.48 6.30
CA ASP A 67 6.31 -14.47 7.76
C ASP A 67 7.52 -15.32 8.22
N ARG A 68 7.71 -16.51 7.63
CA ARG A 68 8.91 -17.31 7.88
C ARG A 68 10.19 -16.59 7.44
N ALA A 69 10.18 -15.95 6.28
CA ALA A 69 11.32 -15.18 5.79
C ALA A 69 11.63 -14.01 6.73
N VAL A 70 10.63 -13.27 7.19
CA VAL A 70 10.79 -12.17 8.16
C VAL A 70 11.35 -12.68 9.48
N ALA A 71 10.85 -13.80 10.00
CA ALA A 71 11.32 -14.38 11.26
C ALA A 71 12.78 -14.83 11.22
N ALA A 72 13.22 -15.38 10.06
CA ALA A 72 14.58 -15.88 9.85
C ALA A 72 15.57 -14.84 9.29
N SER A 73 15.09 -13.66 8.92
CA SER A 73 15.87 -12.54 8.37
C SER A 73 16.63 -11.79 9.48
N ALA A 74 17.79 -11.23 9.16
CA ALA A 74 18.54 -10.37 10.07
C ALA A 74 17.86 -9.00 10.27
N LEU A 75 17.20 -8.47 9.22
CA LEU A 75 16.56 -7.16 9.22
C LEU A 75 15.05 -7.23 9.50
N GLY A 76 14.40 -8.32 9.08
CA GLY A 76 12.96 -8.48 9.15
C GLY A 76 12.36 -8.22 10.52
N PRO A 77 12.87 -8.81 11.62
CA PRO A 77 12.32 -8.60 12.96
C PRO A 77 12.27 -7.14 13.41
N ARG A 78 13.17 -6.31 12.89
CA ARG A 78 13.28 -4.89 13.25
C ARG A 78 12.48 -3.99 12.30
N MET A 79 12.44 -4.32 11.00
CA MET A 79 11.85 -3.46 9.98
C MET A 79 10.36 -3.77 9.69
N VAL A 80 9.91 -4.99 9.99
CA VAL A 80 8.57 -5.48 9.61
C VAL A 80 7.75 -5.77 10.87
N PRO A 81 6.94 -4.82 11.36
CA PRO A 81 6.08 -5.04 12.53
C PRO A 81 4.84 -5.91 12.22
N GLY A 82 4.48 -6.05 10.96
CA GLY A 82 3.35 -6.80 10.46
C GLY A 82 3.16 -6.61 8.96
N TYR A 83 2.00 -7.00 8.45
CA TYR A 83 1.71 -7.08 7.02
C TYR A 83 0.57 -6.18 6.60
N HIS A 84 0.58 -5.80 5.33
CA HIS A 84 -0.57 -5.24 4.63
C HIS A 84 -1.20 -6.31 3.73
N LEU A 85 -2.49 -6.54 3.88
CA LEU A 85 -3.29 -7.38 2.98
C LEU A 85 -4.11 -6.46 2.07
N GLU A 86 -3.79 -6.42 0.78
CA GLU A 86 -4.52 -5.64 -0.22
C GLU A 86 -5.47 -6.55 -1.00
N GLY A 87 -6.71 -6.56 -0.58
CA GLY A 87 -7.70 -7.53 -1.03
C GLY A 87 -7.63 -8.86 -0.25
N PRO A 88 -8.32 -9.90 -0.69
CA PRO A 88 -9.12 -10.05 -1.91
C PRO A 88 -10.50 -9.37 -1.87
N PHE A 89 -10.80 -8.57 -0.88
CA PHE A 89 -12.10 -7.96 -0.61
C PHE A 89 -12.33 -6.66 -1.40
N LEU A 90 -11.88 -6.64 -2.66
CA LEU A 90 -11.90 -5.47 -3.55
C LEU A 90 -13.10 -5.50 -4.49
N SER A 91 -13.34 -4.37 -5.18
CA SER A 91 -14.39 -4.24 -6.17
C SER A 91 -13.98 -4.88 -7.51
N PRO A 92 -14.72 -5.86 -8.02
CA PRO A 92 -14.48 -6.41 -9.35
C PRO A 92 -15.03 -5.52 -10.47
N ALA A 93 -15.66 -4.40 -10.13
CA ALA A 93 -16.24 -3.50 -11.11
C ALA A 93 -15.17 -2.96 -12.09
N PRO A 94 -15.52 -2.77 -13.37
CA PRO A 94 -14.57 -2.31 -14.38
C PRO A 94 -13.86 -1.01 -13.98
N GLY A 95 -12.53 -0.99 -14.10
CA GLY A 95 -11.68 0.16 -13.79
C GLY A 95 -11.24 0.28 -12.33
N TYR A 96 -11.87 -0.44 -11.38
CA TYR A 96 -11.49 -0.41 -9.96
C TYR A 96 -10.53 -1.53 -9.55
N ALA A 97 -10.43 -2.59 -10.34
CA ALA A 97 -9.57 -3.73 -10.03
C ALA A 97 -8.06 -3.42 -10.10
N GLY A 98 -7.65 -2.37 -10.83
CA GLY A 98 -6.22 -2.13 -11.06
C GLY A 98 -5.55 -3.31 -11.77
N CYS A 99 -4.42 -3.79 -11.25
CA CYS A 99 -3.75 -4.99 -11.74
C CYS A 99 -4.24 -6.30 -11.09
N HIS A 100 -5.08 -6.22 -10.05
CA HIS A 100 -5.62 -7.41 -9.38
C HIS A 100 -6.54 -8.21 -10.30
N ASP A 101 -6.53 -9.54 -10.19
CA ASP A 101 -7.43 -10.42 -10.93
C ASP A 101 -8.85 -10.38 -10.35
N PRO A 102 -9.85 -9.85 -11.08
CA PRO A 102 -11.23 -9.77 -10.58
C PRO A 102 -11.84 -11.13 -10.23
N ARG A 103 -11.36 -12.23 -10.83
CA ARG A 103 -11.84 -13.60 -10.56
C ARG A 103 -11.45 -14.08 -9.16
N GLN A 104 -10.45 -13.49 -8.56
CA GLN A 104 -9.98 -13.81 -7.20
C GLN A 104 -10.59 -12.88 -6.14
N MET A 105 -11.30 -11.83 -6.57
CA MET A 105 -11.99 -10.92 -5.65
C MET A 105 -13.24 -11.58 -5.05
N ARG A 106 -13.47 -11.32 -3.78
CA ARG A 106 -14.58 -11.91 -3.01
C ARG A 106 -15.17 -10.94 -2.02
N ASP A 107 -16.32 -11.28 -1.50
CA ASP A 107 -16.91 -10.52 -0.40
C ASP A 107 -16.06 -10.66 0.86
N PRO A 108 -15.98 -9.62 1.71
CA PRO A 108 -15.34 -9.66 3.00
C PRO A 108 -15.75 -10.86 3.85
N ASP A 109 -14.75 -11.65 4.22
CA ASP A 109 -14.92 -12.89 4.99
C ASP A 109 -14.00 -12.86 6.22
N PRO A 110 -14.58 -12.60 7.41
CA PRO A 110 -13.81 -12.62 8.66
C PRO A 110 -13.17 -13.98 8.98
N ALA A 111 -13.78 -15.08 8.54
CA ALA A 111 -13.24 -16.42 8.78
C ALA A 111 -11.99 -16.67 7.93
N LEU A 112 -12.03 -16.26 6.66
CA LEU A 112 -10.83 -16.30 5.80
C LEU A 112 -9.71 -15.45 6.40
N LEU A 113 -9.98 -14.22 6.80
CA LEU A 113 -8.95 -13.35 7.40
C LEU A 113 -8.35 -13.98 8.66
N ALA A 114 -9.18 -14.54 9.54
CA ALA A 114 -8.72 -15.23 10.74
C ALA A 114 -7.87 -16.47 10.40
N ALA A 115 -8.26 -17.25 9.40
CA ALA A 115 -7.50 -18.41 8.94
C ALA A 115 -6.14 -18.03 8.34
N LEU A 116 -6.08 -16.91 7.61
CA LEU A 116 -4.83 -16.37 7.07
C LEU A 116 -3.90 -15.87 8.18
N GLU A 117 -4.43 -15.21 9.21
CA GLU A 117 -3.65 -14.61 10.30
C GLU A 117 -3.20 -15.64 11.35
N ALA A 118 -3.98 -16.69 11.60
CA ALA A 118 -3.75 -17.64 12.70
C ALA A 118 -2.35 -18.31 12.70
N PRO A 119 -1.75 -18.70 11.54
CA PRO A 119 -0.42 -19.33 11.54
C PRO A 119 0.74 -18.33 11.58
N LEU A 120 0.48 -17.01 11.51
CA LEU A 120 1.51 -15.99 11.39
C LEU A 120 2.05 -15.59 12.76
N ALA A 121 3.37 -15.41 12.86
CA ALA A 121 4.01 -14.86 14.06
C ALA A 121 3.78 -13.34 14.19
N ARG A 122 3.55 -12.66 13.06
CA ARG A 122 3.23 -11.22 12.99
C ARG A 122 1.84 -10.97 12.46
N PRO A 123 1.14 -9.95 12.98
CA PRO A 123 -0.23 -9.66 12.58
C PRO A 123 -0.35 -9.06 11.18
N ILE A 124 -1.50 -9.23 10.54
CA ILE A 124 -1.95 -8.39 9.44
C ILE A 124 -2.43 -7.07 10.05
N LEU A 125 -1.64 -6.00 9.90
CA LEU A 125 -1.89 -4.70 10.54
C LEU A 125 -2.80 -3.80 9.72
N LEU A 126 -2.65 -3.85 8.39
CA LEU A 126 -3.39 -3.03 7.43
C LEU A 126 -4.15 -3.94 6.48
N VAL A 127 -5.44 -3.67 6.28
CA VAL A 127 -6.30 -4.41 5.35
C VAL A 127 -7.01 -3.43 4.44
N THR A 128 -6.70 -3.48 3.15
CA THR A 128 -7.39 -2.69 2.12
C THR A 128 -8.57 -3.47 1.55
N LEU A 129 -9.74 -2.83 1.56
CA LEU A 129 -10.99 -3.42 1.09
C LEU A 129 -11.92 -2.38 0.46
N ALA A 130 -12.89 -2.85 -0.33
CA ALA A 130 -13.94 -2.05 -0.95
C ALA A 130 -15.19 -2.06 -0.03
N PRO A 131 -15.57 -0.91 0.56
CA PRO A 131 -16.61 -0.86 1.58
C PRO A 131 -18.03 -1.09 1.04
N GLU A 132 -18.25 -1.01 -0.27
CA GLU A 132 -19.52 -1.36 -0.91
C GLU A 132 -19.78 -2.86 -1.01
N ARG A 133 -18.77 -3.71 -0.74
CA ARG A 133 -18.95 -5.15 -0.78
C ARG A 133 -19.81 -5.64 0.39
N PRO A 134 -20.69 -6.63 0.17
CA PRO A 134 -21.49 -7.22 1.25
C PRO A 134 -20.64 -7.66 2.43
N GLY A 135 -20.99 -7.23 3.65
CA GLY A 135 -20.24 -7.57 4.85
C GLY A 135 -19.04 -6.66 5.17
N ALA A 136 -18.64 -5.75 4.27
CA ALA A 136 -17.46 -4.90 4.44
C ALA A 136 -17.51 -4.04 5.70
N LEU A 137 -18.62 -3.37 5.99
CA LEU A 137 -18.76 -2.52 7.18
C LEU A 137 -18.64 -3.32 8.49
N ALA A 138 -19.11 -4.57 8.49
CA ALA A 138 -18.95 -5.46 9.65
C ALA A 138 -17.48 -5.85 9.84
N LEU A 139 -16.77 -6.18 8.75
CA LEU A 139 -15.35 -6.48 8.80
C LEU A 139 -14.51 -5.27 9.24
N ILE A 140 -14.83 -4.05 8.74
CA ILE A 140 -14.17 -2.81 9.17
C ILE A 140 -14.29 -2.61 10.68
N ARG A 141 -15.50 -2.78 11.24
CA ARG A 141 -15.70 -2.69 12.71
C ARG A 141 -14.90 -3.74 13.47
N ALA A 142 -14.88 -4.97 12.99
CA ALA A 142 -14.13 -6.06 13.63
C ALA A 142 -12.61 -5.83 13.59
N LEU A 143 -12.08 -5.31 12.49
CA LEU A 143 -10.67 -4.92 12.37
C LEU A 143 -10.33 -3.77 13.32
N SER A 144 -11.14 -2.71 13.32
CA SER A 144 -10.94 -1.54 14.19
C SER A 144 -10.97 -1.94 15.68
N ALA A 145 -11.91 -2.80 16.08
CA ALA A 145 -12.00 -3.31 17.46
C ALA A 145 -10.78 -4.13 17.90
N ARG A 146 -10.03 -4.69 16.95
CA ARG A 146 -8.77 -5.44 17.19
C ARG A 146 -7.53 -4.57 17.00
N ASN A 147 -7.66 -3.24 16.95
CA ASN A 147 -6.58 -2.32 16.67
C ASN A 147 -5.85 -2.62 15.34
N ARG A 148 -6.58 -3.05 14.32
CA ARG A 148 -6.09 -3.12 12.94
C ARG A 148 -6.48 -1.86 12.20
N LEU A 149 -5.83 -1.60 11.08
CA LEU A 149 -6.03 -0.43 10.23
C LEU A 149 -6.87 -0.82 9.00
N PRO A 150 -8.21 -0.73 9.04
CA PRO A 150 -8.99 -0.92 7.83
C PRO A 150 -8.80 0.28 6.92
N ALA A 151 -8.49 0.01 5.64
CA ALA A 151 -8.31 1.01 4.59
C ALA A 151 -9.29 0.78 3.44
N ILE A 152 -9.69 1.87 2.79
CA ILE A 152 -10.54 1.86 1.60
C ILE A 152 -9.64 1.93 0.37
N GLY A 153 -9.80 1.00 -0.56
CA GLY A 153 -9.10 1.01 -1.84
C GLY A 153 -9.76 0.12 -2.86
N HIS A 154 -9.45 0.31 -4.14
CA HIS A 154 -10.02 -0.48 -5.23
C HIS A 154 -11.55 -0.58 -5.12
N THR A 155 -12.21 0.57 -5.02
CA THR A 155 -13.61 0.68 -4.60
C THR A 155 -14.43 1.55 -5.55
N ALA A 156 -15.67 1.13 -5.79
CA ALA A 156 -16.72 1.90 -6.47
C ALA A 156 -17.68 2.59 -5.48
N ALA A 157 -17.30 2.69 -4.21
CA ALA A 157 -18.17 3.17 -3.13
C ALA A 157 -18.76 4.56 -3.42
N ALA A 158 -20.05 4.68 -3.23
CA ALA A 158 -20.77 5.95 -3.23
C ALA A 158 -20.43 6.79 -1.97
N PRO A 159 -20.65 8.12 -1.97
CA PRO A 159 -20.32 8.98 -0.84
C PRO A 159 -20.85 8.50 0.51
N ALA A 160 -22.11 8.11 0.60
CA ALA A 160 -22.70 7.58 1.83
C ALA A 160 -22.02 6.28 2.33
N THR A 161 -21.51 5.45 1.41
CA THR A 161 -20.79 4.23 1.76
C THR A 161 -19.39 4.54 2.29
N VAL A 162 -18.70 5.54 1.74
CA VAL A 162 -17.41 6.02 2.25
C VAL A 162 -17.58 6.58 3.66
N GLU A 163 -18.61 7.41 3.89
CA GLU A 163 -18.95 7.96 5.21
C GLU A 163 -19.22 6.84 6.21
N ALA A 164 -20.08 5.87 5.86
CA ALA A 164 -20.38 4.72 6.71
C ALA A 164 -19.15 3.85 7.02
N ALA A 165 -18.20 3.73 6.09
CA ALA A 165 -16.95 3.01 6.31
C ALA A 165 -16.03 3.76 7.31
N ALA A 166 -15.95 5.08 7.22
CA ALA A 166 -15.21 5.90 8.17
C ALA A 166 -15.85 5.84 9.57
N GLU A 167 -17.20 5.86 9.67
CA GLU A 167 -17.93 5.63 10.91
C GLU A 167 -17.70 4.25 11.50
N ALA A 168 -17.58 3.24 10.64
CA ALA A 168 -17.26 1.87 11.05
C ALA A 168 -15.83 1.70 11.55
N GLY A 169 -14.94 2.68 11.32
CA GLY A 169 -13.57 2.69 11.79
C GLY A 169 -12.50 2.59 10.69
N ALA A 170 -12.84 2.76 9.42
CA ALA A 170 -11.83 2.91 8.37
C ALA A 170 -10.98 4.17 8.63
N VAL A 171 -9.67 4.07 8.38
CA VAL A 171 -8.69 5.11 8.77
C VAL A 171 -7.86 5.65 7.61
N LEU A 172 -7.86 4.97 6.48
CA LEU A 172 -6.97 5.29 5.36
C LEU A 172 -7.68 5.07 4.02
N SER A 173 -7.41 5.93 3.05
CA SER A 173 -7.63 5.69 1.63
C SER A 173 -6.33 5.21 1.01
N THR A 174 -6.31 3.99 0.49
CA THR A 174 -5.13 3.36 -0.11
C THR A 174 -4.84 3.99 -1.46
N HIS A 175 -3.58 4.41 -1.69
CA HIS A 175 -3.06 5.05 -2.91
C HIS A 175 -4.14 5.86 -3.69
N LEU A 176 -4.79 6.80 -2.97
CA LEU A 176 -5.95 7.53 -3.45
C LEU A 176 -5.69 8.21 -4.80
N GLY A 177 -6.61 8.03 -5.73
CA GLY A 177 -6.49 8.51 -7.11
C GLY A 177 -6.09 7.43 -8.11
N ASN A 178 -5.71 6.23 -7.64
CA ASN A 178 -5.37 5.08 -8.48
C ASN A 178 -6.53 4.08 -8.57
N ALA A 179 -6.45 3.15 -9.53
CA ALA A 179 -7.49 2.15 -9.80
C ALA A 179 -8.89 2.78 -9.91
N LEU A 180 -9.01 3.78 -10.77
CA LEU A 180 -10.26 4.46 -11.07
C LEU A 180 -10.60 4.32 -12.55
N PRO A 181 -11.88 4.08 -12.92
CA PRO A 181 -12.30 4.11 -14.33
C PRO A 181 -12.29 5.54 -14.88
N SER A 182 -12.25 5.63 -16.22
CA SER A 182 -12.50 6.87 -16.94
C SER A 182 -13.59 6.59 -17.97
N PRO A 183 -14.69 7.36 -18.01
CA PRO A 183 -14.99 8.56 -17.21
C PRO A 183 -15.44 8.27 -15.76
N GLN A 184 -15.38 9.30 -14.91
CA GLN A 184 -15.86 9.31 -13.53
C GLN A 184 -17.10 10.22 -13.38
N PRO A 185 -18.04 9.94 -12.45
CA PRO A 185 -19.05 10.89 -12.03
C PRO A 185 -18.39 12.18 -11.50
N LYS A 186 -18.89 13.36 -11.91
CA LYS A 186 -18.23 14.64 -11.62
C LYS A 186 -18.02 14.89 -10.11
N PHE A 187 -19.06 14.71 -9.29
CA PHE A 187 -19.07 15.10 -7.88
C PHE A 187 -19.41 13.98 -6.93
N THR A 188 -19.92 12.83 -7.43
CA THR A 188 -20.31 11.68 -6.64
C THR A 188 -19.37 10.49 -6.82
N SER A 189 -18.17 10.74 -7.39
CA SER A 189 -17.16 9.71 -7.55
C SER A 189 -16.59 9.28 -6.19
N THR A 190 -16.15 8.04 -6.10
CA THR A 190 -15.45 7.54 -4.91
C THR A 190 -14.21 8.37 -4.56
N LEU A 191 -13.53 8.95 -5.57
CA LEU A 191 -12.40 9.86 -5.35
C LEU A 191 -12.83 11.10 -4.57
N MET A 192 -13.90 11.79 -5.03
CA MET A 192 -14.41 12.98 -4.34
C MET A 192 -14.91 12.66 -2.94
N ALA A 193 -15.60 11.54 -2.77
CA ALA A 193 -16.09 11.08 -1.47
C ALA A 193 -14.94 10.84 -0.48
N GLN A 194 -13.89 10.14 -0.89
CA GLN A 194 -12.73 9.85 -0.04
C GLN A 194 -11.91 11.12 0.25
N LEU A 195 -11.82 12.05 -0.70
CA LEU A 195 -11.17 13.34 -0.46
C LEU A 195 -11.91 14.19 0.58
N ALA A 196 -13.25 14.19 0.53
CA ALA A 196 -14.11 14.96 1.43
C ALA A 196 -14.20 14.36 2.84
N GLU A 197 -13.88 13.09 3.02
CA GLU A 197 -14.01 12.40 4.32
C GLU A 197 -12.78 12.68 5.21
N ASP A 198 -12.92 13.61 6.15
CA ASP A 198 -11.80 14.06 6.99
C ASP A 198 -11.32 13.05 8.01
N ARG A 199 -12.10 12.01 8.32
CA ARG A 199 -11.66 10.92 9.22
C ARG A 199 -10.63 10.00 8.56
N LEU A 200 -10.57 9.96 7.22
CA LEU A 200 -9.62 9.17 6.46
C LEU A 200 -8.32 9.94 6.21
N ALA A 201 -7.19 9.39 6.58
CA ALA A 201 -5.92 9.71 5.94
C ALA A 201 -5.94 9.21 4.49
N ALA A 202 -5.01 9.68 3.65
CA ALA A 202 -4.89 9.18 2.28
C ALA A 202 -3.42 8.93 1.94
N SER A 203 -3.10 7.75 1.44
CA SER A 203 -1.78 7.47 0.89
C SER A 203 -1.71 7.84 -0.59
N PHE A 204 -0.52 8.25 -1.04
CA PHE A 204 -0.26 8.68 -2.40
C PHE A 204 1.06 8.12 -2.92
N ILE A 205 1.07 7.71 -4.19
CA ILE A 205 2.26 7.33 -4.95
C ILE A 205 2.74 8.58 -5.68
N ALA A 206 3.83 9.18 -5.22
CA ALA A 206 4.35 10.45 -5.75
C ALA A 206 5.48 10.21 -6.77
N ASP A 207 5.22 9.43 -7.81
CA ASP A 207 6.16 9.11 -8.89
C ASP A 207 5.98 10.00 -10.13
N GLY A 208 4.87 10.75 -10.22
CA GLY A 208 4.51 11.56 -11.40
C GLY A 208 3.94 10.76 -12.57
N ILE A 209 3.90 9.43 -12.45
CA ILE A 209 3.38 8.48 -13.45
C ILE A 209 1.94 8.12 -13.10
N HIS A 210 1.70 7.68 -11.86
CA HIS A 210 0.37 7.34 -11.34
C HIS A 210 -0.54 8.57 -11.28
N ILE A 211 -0.01 9.66 -10.74
CA ILE A 211 -0.74 10.92 -10.59
C ILE A 211 0.17 12.06 -11.07
N PRO A 212 -0.21 12.80 -12.13
CA PRO A 212 0.54 13.97 -12.58
C PRO A 212 0.71 14.99 -11.42
N PRO A 213 1.85 15.68 -11.30
CA PRO A 213 2.12 16.62 -10.20
C PRO A 213 1.05 17.69 -10.01
N ALA A 214 0.44 18.18 -11.08
CA ALA A 214 -0.65 19.17 -11.01
C ALA A 214 -1.90 18.61 -10.31
N ALA A 215 -2.29 17.37 -10.61
CA ALA A 215 -3.40 16.69 -9.95
C ALA A 215 -3.05 16.34 -8.49
N LEU A 216 -1.85 15.81 -8.26
CA LEU A 216 -1.38 15.49 -6.90
C LEU A 216 -1.39 16.74 -5.99
N ARG A 217 -1.07 17.93 -6.50
CA ARG A 217 -1.18 19.21 -5.78
C ARG A 217 -2.58 19.43 -5.20
N VAL A 218 -3.62 19.15 -6.00
CA VAL A 218 -5.02 19.32 -5.55
C VAL A 218 -5.37 18.31 -4.48
N LEU A 219 -4.98 17.05 -4.69
CA LEU A 219 -5.27 15.96 -3.75
C LEU A 219 -4.57 16.16 -2.39
N LEU A 220 -3.31 16.60 -2.40
CA LEU A 220 -2.56 16.91 -1.19
C LEU A 220 -3.19 18.10 -0.41
N ARG A 221 -3.68 19.12 -1.12
CA ARG A 221 -4.39 20.24 -0.46
C ARG A 221 -5.70 19.79 0.17
N ALA A 222 -6.47 18.93 -0.52
CA ALA A 222 -7.70 18.38 0.04
C ALA A 222 -7.46 17.50 1.26
N LYS A 223 -6.30 16.83 1.35
CA LYS A 223 -5.88 15.99 2.48
C LYS A 223 -4.78 16.64 3.34
N ALA A 224 -4.76 17.96 3.44
CA ALA A 224 -3.77 18.67 4.25
C ALA A 224 -3.69 18.11 5.68
N GLY A 225 -2.47 17.81 6.15
CA GLY A 225 -2.23 17.20 7.45
C GLY A 225 -2.51 15.69 7.55
N ARG A 226 -3.17 15.07 6.54
CA ARG A 226 -3.58 13.64 6.53
C ARG A 226 -3.02 12.86 5.35
N ALA A 227 -2.28 13.50 4.44
CA ALA A 227 -1.60 12.84 3.35
C ALA A 227 -0.40 12.02 3.84
N ILE A 228 -0.23 10.81 3.31
CA ILE A 228 0.86 9.88 3.59
C ILE A 228 1.50 9.50 2.27
N LEU A 229 2.83 9.36 2.22
CA LEU A 229 3.53 8.79 1.09
C LEU A 229 3.69 7.28 1.26
N VAL A 230 3.40 6.56 0.21
CA VAL A 230 3.72 5.13 0.06
C VAL A 230 4.41 4.91 -1.28
N THR A 231 5.12 3.81 -1.41
CA THR A 231 5.72 3.49 -2.70
C THR A 231 4.77 2.68 -3.59
N ASP A 232 4.02 1.76 -3.02
CA ASP A 232 3.39 0.67 -3.77
C ASP A 232 4.40 -0.02 -4.70
N ALA A 233 5.67 -0.07 -4.24
CA ALA A 233 6.79 -0.59 -5.01
C ALA A 233 6.65 -2.10 -5.23
N THR A 234 7.16 -2.54 -6.38
CA THR A 234 7.28 -3.96 -6.73
C THR A 234 8.75 -4.37 -6.76
N ALA A 235 9.04 -5.61 -7.12
CA ALA A 235 10.40 -6.08 -7.36
C ALA A 235 11.20 -5.20 -8.35
N ALA A 236 10.51 -4.39 -9.16
CA ALA A 236 11.11 -3.46 -10.11
C ALA A 236 11.73 -2.21 -9.47
N ALA A 237 11.37 -1.87 -8.22
CA ALA A 237 11.95 -0.73 -7.51
C ALA A 237 13.41 -1.01 -7.12
N ALA A 238 14.26 0.00 -7.21
CA ALA A 238 15.71 -0.13 -6.99
C ALA A 238 16.39 -1.25 -7.82
N ALA A 239 15.82 -1.57 -8.98
CA ALA A 239 16.32 -2.59 -9.90
C ALA A 239 16.37 -2.01 -11.34
N PRO A 240 17.15 -2.56 -12.28
CA PRO A 240 17.22 -2.03 -13.64
C PRO A 240 15.88 -2.19 -14.39
N PRO A 241 15.69 -1.48 -15.53
CA PRO A 241 14.58 -1.78 -16.43
C PRO A 241 14.60 -3.25 -16.85
N GLY A 242 13.41 -3.87 -16.96
CA GLY A 242 13.32 -5.30 -17.27
C GLY A 242 12.00 -5.93 -16.87
N ARG A 243 11.96 -7.26 -16.92
CA ARG A 243 10.78 -8.06 -16.54
C ARG A 243 10.93 -8.58 -15.12
N TYR A 244 9.85 -8.50 -14.36
CA TYR A 244 9.75 -8.90 -12.96
C TYR A 244 8.46 -9.69 -12.73
N ARG A 245 8.22 -10.05 -11.48
CA ARG A 245 6.97 -10.68 -11.01
C ARG A 245 6.36 -9.86 -9.89
N LEU A 246 5.02 -9.98 -9.80
CA LEU A 246 4.20 -9.54 -8.69
C LEU A 246 3.21 -10.67 -8.40
N GLY A 247 3.57 -11.59 -7.53
CA GLY A 247 2.86 -12.86 -7.36
C GLY A 247 2.78 -13.64 -8.67
N ASP A 248 1.56 -13.92 -9.14
CA ASP A 248 1.34 -14.64 -10.40
C ASP A 248 1.45 -13.74 -11.64
N LEU A 249 1.50 -12.42 -11.46
CA LEU A 249 1.54 -11.46 -12.55
C LEU A 249 2.98 -11.29 -13.07
N ALA A 250 3.14 -11.32 -14.39
CA ALA A 250 4.32 -10.77 -15.02
C ALA A 250 4.17 -9.25 -15.09
N ILE A 251 5.23 -8.52 -14.78
CA ILE A 251 5.29 -7.06 -14.89
C ILE A 251 6.56 -6.64 -15.62
N ALA A 252 6.54 -5.44 -16.20
CA ALA A 252 7.71 -4.89 -16.89
C ALA A 252 7.94 -3.44 -16.44
N ARG A 253 9.21 -3.12 -16.15
CA ARG A 253 9.68 -1.74 -15.90
C ARG A 253 10.39 -1.23 -17.15
N ASP A 254 10.00 -0.04 -17.62
CA ASP A 254 10.70 0.66 -18.70
C ASP A 254 11.85 1.55 -18.20
N GLY A 255 12.48 2.28 -19.13
CA GLY A 255 13.59 3.19 -18.82
C GLY A 255 13.19 4.41 -17.99
N ASP A 256 11.94 4.82 -18.03
CA ASP A 256 11.38 5.98 -17.33
C ASP A 256 10.84 5.62 -15.95
N GLY A 257 10.86 4.33 -15.59
CA GLY A 257 10.42 3.83 -14.28
C GLY A 257 8.94 3.45 -14.22
N LYS A 258 8.21 3.49 -15.35
CA LYS A 258 6.84 3.02 -15.42
C LYS A 258 6.80 1.50 -15.32
N VAL A 259 5.94 0.97 -14.45
CA VAL A 259 5.73 -0.47 -14.26
C VAL A 259 4.34 -0.84 -14.76
N THR A 260 4.27 -1.78 -15.70
CA THR A 260 3.01 -2.19 -16.34
C THR A 260 2.88 -3.71 -16.42
N LEU A 261 1.65 -4.17 -16.66
CA LEU A 261 1.44 -5.51 -17.18
C LEU A 261 2.00 -5.58 -18.61
N PRO A 262 2.62 -6.71 -19.04
CA PRO A 262 3.15 -6.87 -20.39
C PRO A 262 2.08 -6.59 -21.45
N ASP A 263 2.49 -5.97 -22.53
CA ASP A 263 1.64 -5.63 -23.68
C ASP A 263 0.40 -4.79 -23.32
N SER A 264 0.49 -4.00 -22.26
CA SER A 264 -0.60 -3.16 -21.74
C SER A 264 -0.05 -1.87 -21.13
N ASP A 265 -0.84 -0.80 -21.18
CA ASP A 265 -0.57 0.46 -20.47
C ASP A 265 -1.05 0.43 -19.01
N ARG A 266 -1.62 -0.70 -18.55
CA ARG A 266 -2.13 -0.85 -17.19
C ARG A 266 -0.97 -0.89 -16.21
N LEU A 267 -0.94 0.07 -15.28
CA LEU A 267 0.04 0.13 -14.21
C LEU A 267 -0.13 -1.07 -13.26
N ALA A 268 0.99 -1.55 -12.72
CA ALA A 268 1.05 -2.67 -11.79
C ALA A 268 2.08 -2.38 -10.68
N GLY A 269 1.67 -1.61 -9.69
CA GLY A 269 2.55 -1.02 -8.68
C GLY A 269 3.56 -0.05 -9.27
N SER A 270 4.59 0.29 -8.54
CA SER A 270 5.58 1.28 -8.92
C SER A 270 7.03 0.76 -8.90
N ALA A 271 7.96 1.58 -9.41
CA ALA A 271 9.39 1.45 -9.19
C ALA A 271 9.93 2.61 -8.31
N LEU A 272 9.05 3.30 -7.59
CA LEU A 272 9.37 4.44 -6.75
C LEU A 272 10.11 4.00 -5.48
N THR A 273 11.09 4.79 -5.04
CA THR A 273 11.63 4.69 -3.68
C THR A 273 10.94 5.73 -2.78
N LEU A 274 10.78 5.45 -1.49
CA LEU A 274 10.08 6.39 -0.60
C LEU A 274 10.86 7.71 -0.44
N ALA A 275 12.19 7.65 -0.40
CA ALA A 275 13.03 8.83 -0.47
C ALA A 275 12.89 9.59 -1.80
N GLY A 276 12.65 8.87 -2.90
CA GLY A 276 12.30 9.44 -4.20
C GLY A 276 10.99 10.22 -4.15
N ALA A 277 9.96 9.64 -3.51
CA ALA A 277 8.68 10.32 -3.31
C ALA A 277 8.83 11.65 -2.55
N VAL A 278 9.61 11.66 -1.46
CA VAL A 278 9.92 12.89 -0.69
C VAL A 278 10.60 13.92 -1.58
N ARG A 279 11.66 13.51 -2.30
CA ARG A 279 12.39 14.42 -3.23
C ARG A 279 11.49 14.98 -4.33
N ASN A 280 10.62 14.15 -4.89
CA ASN A 280 9.68 14.56 -5.94
C ASN A 280 8.73 15.66 -5.46
N LEU A 281 8.13 15.52 -4.27
CA LEU A 281 7.23 16.54 -3.73
C LEU A 281 7.95 17.89 -3.55
N VAL A 282 9.18 17.87 -3.06
CA VAL A 282 10.00 19.07 -2.87
C VAL A 282 10.38 19.68 -4.21
N ALA A 283 10.88 18.87 -5.14
CA ALA A 283 11.29 19.33 -6.49
C ALA A 283 10.13 19.91 -7.30
N TRP A 284 8.91 19.37 -7.15
CA TRP A 284 7.71 19.89 -7.82
C TRP A 284 7.07 21.08 -7.07
N GLY A 285 7.62 21.50 -5.93
CA GLY A 285 7.05 22.57 -5.11
C GLY A 285 5.65 22.23 -4.59
N LEU A 286 5.38 20.96 -4.28
CA LEU A 286 4.11 20.49 -3.73
C LEU A 286 4.12 20.49 -2.21
N ALA A 287 5.29 20.32 -1.59
CA ALA A 287 5.51 20.41 -0.16
C ALA A 287 6.92 20.95 0.09
N ASN A 288 7.16 21.57 1.25
CA ASN A 288 8.52 21.77 1.75
C ASN A 288 9.07 20.45 2.30
N GLU A 289 10.37 20.40 2.60
CA GLU A 289 11.04 19.19 3.07
C GLU A 289 10.43 18.65 4.37
N ALA A 290 10.14 19.51 5.34
CA ALA A 290 9.55 19.10 6.63
C ALA A 290 8.18 18.45 6.43
N GLU A 291 7.34 19.02 5.57
CA GLU A 291 6.01 18.49 5.25
C GLU A 291 6.09 17.17 4.47
N ALA A 292 6.97 17.07 3.47
CA ALA A 292 7.20 15.84 2.73
C ALA A 292 7.72 14.70 3.62
N LEU A 293 8.64 15.03 4.54
CA LEU A 293 9.13 14.09 5.55
C LEU A 293 8.03 13.67 6.54
N ALA A 294 7.18 14.61 6.97
CA ALA A 294 6.05 14.26 7.84
C ALA A 294 5.10 13.24 7.18
N MET A 295 4.87 13.34 5.86
CA MET A 295 4.07 12.39 5.08
C MET A 295 4.69 10.98 5.02
N ALA A 296 6.00 10.86 5.14
CA ALA A 296 6.74 9.61 5.05
C ALA A 296 7.27 9.09 6.41
N ARG A 297 7.06 9.82 7.50
CA ARG A 297 7.55 9.48 8.86
C ARG A 297 6.45 9.60 9.91
N ALA A 298 6.18 10.82 10.37
CA ALA A 298 5.33 11.08 11.53
C ALA A 298 3.88 10.61 11.29
N ARG A 299 3.32 10.83 10.11
CA ARG A 299 1.94 10.44 9.80
C ARG A 299 1.74 8.94 9.70
N PRO A 300 2.55 8.17 8.93
CA PRO A 300 2.46 6.71 8.95
C PRO A 300 2.80 6.13 10.33
N ALA A 301 3.76 6.70 11.09
CA ALA A 301 4.05 6.31 12.46
C ALA A 301 2.82 6.45 13.37
N ALA A 302 2.10 7.57 13.28
CA ALA A 302 0.88 7.82 14.05
C ALA A 302 -0.24 6.80 13.74
N LEU A 303 -0.37 6.36 12.48
CA LEU A 303 -1.29 5.27 12.13
C LEU A 303 -0.84 3.94 12.73
N LEU A 304 0.42 3.57 12.55
CA LEU A 304 0.95 2.30 13.08
C LEU A 304 0.89 2.23 14.61
N ALA A 305 1.10 3.35 15.31
CA ALA A 305 0.99 3.41 16.77
C ALA A 305 -0.39 2.99 17.28
N ARG A 306 -1.47 3.19 16.49
CA ARG A 306 -2.83 2.75 16.83
C ARG A 306 -2.96 1.24 16.94
N THR A 307 -2.04 0.47 16.33
CA THR A 307 -2.09 -1.00 16.34
C THR A 307 -1.50 -1.62 17.59
N GLY A 308 -0.72 -0.86 18.37
CA GLY A 308 0.06 -1.38 19.50
C GLY A 308 1.25 -2.28 19.10
N ALA A 309 1.36 -2.65 17.82
CA ALA A 309 2.44 -3.47 17.30
C ALA A 309 3.69 -2.65 16.87
N TYR A 310 3.56 -1.32 16.87
CA TYR A 310 4.62 -0.39 16.51
C TYR A 310 4.85 0.60 17.65
N SER A 311 6.06 0.66 18.14
CA SER A 311 6.55 1.71 19.03
C SER A 311 7.57 2.53 18.26
N SER A 312 7.33 3.83 18.09
CA SER A 312 8.40 4.73 17.66
C SER A 312 9.46 4.69 18.75
N ALA A 313 10.53 3.91 18.56
CA ALA A 313 11.71 4.08 19.39
C ALA A 313 12.13 5.56 19.28
N ALA A 314 12.26 6.20 20.44
CA ALA A 314 12.66 7.59 20.60
C ALA A 314 14.03 7.85 19.96
#